data_d33031109c4a1fcce96d45f8f6ea415a
#
_entry.id   d33031109c4a1fcce96d45f8f6ea415a
#
_cell.length_a   1.000
_cell.length_b   1.000
_cell.length_c   1.000
_cell.angle_alpha   90.00
_cell.angle_beta   90.00
_cell.angle_gamma   90.00
#
_symmetry.space_group_name_H-M   'P 1'
#
loop_
_entity.id
_entity.type
_entity.pdbx_description
1 polymer ?
#
loop_
_entity_poly.entity_id
_entity_poly.type
_entity_poly.pdbx_seq_one_letter_code
_entity_poly.pdbx_strand_id
1 'polypeptide(L)'
;MGEGRGAGRCAVRAAARGRRSLGRFAGRGGDEGTVTVESAVVLPLLVAVTLALVWALFAAAAQVRCVDAAGAGARSAARQDPEARTVATARKVAPDGARVRVEREGDLVRVKVTAEAPGPGGLGVRLGSSAVALAEEVVGAGELAS
;
A
#
# COMPACT_ATOMS: atom_id res chain seq x y z
N MET A 1 -23.57 -33.62 100.18
CA MET A 1 -23.63 -32.29 100.83
C MET A 1 -23.29 -31.22 99.83
N GLY A 2 -24.26 -30.33 99.67
CA GLY A 2 -24.23 -29.01 99.09
C GLY A 2 -24.36 -28.96 97.56
N GLU A 3 -25.44 -28.88 96.96
CA GLU A 3 -26.40 -27.79 96.76
C GLU A 3 -25.77 -26.54 96.14
N GLY A 4 -26.33 -26.15 95.06
CA GLY A 4 -26.10 -24.86 94.46
C GLY A 4 -26.66 -24.71 93.06
N ARG A 5 -27.88 -24.66 92.98
CA ARG A 5 -28.81 -24.06 92.06
C ARG A 5 -28.28 -22.74 91.50
N GLY A 6 -28.44 -22.58 90.26
CA GLY A 6 -28.27 -21.30 89.61
C GLY A 6 -28.89 -21.31 88.24
N ALA A 7 -30.18 -21.15 88.25
CA ALA A 7 -30.97 -20.87 87.04
C ALA A 7 -30.62 -19.47 86.52
N GLY A 8 -30.22 -19.36 85.36
CA GLY A 8 -30.04 -18.09 84.64
C GLY A 8 -30.67 -18.20 83.26
N ARG A 9 -31.95 -17.94 83.21
CA ARG A 9 -32.65 -17.57 81.98
C ARG A 9 -32.00 -16.30 81.47
N CYS A 10 -31.85 -16.21 80.23
CA CYS A 10 -32.17 -14.99 79.48
C CYS A 10 -31.57 -15.04 78.12
N ALA A 11 -32.45 -15.05 77.32
CA ALA A 11 -32.77 -14.05 76.34
C ALA A 11 -32.03 -14.27 75.01
N VAL A 12 -32.79 -14.97 74.24
CA VAL A 12 -32.79 -14.78 72.81
C VAL A 12 -32.92 -13.30 72.50
N ARG A 13 -31.84 -12.66 72.14
CA ARG A 13 -31.92 -11.38 71.42
C ARG A 13 -31.53 -11.62 69.99
N ALA A 14 -32.56 -11.59 69.18
CA ALA A 14 -32.53 -11.42 67.76
C ALA A 14 -31.51 -10.34 67.39
N ALA A 15 -30.36 -10.75 66.96
CA ALA A 15 -29.44 -9.86 66.30
C ALA A 15 -30.02 -9.47 64.95
N ALA A 16 -30.35 -8.23 64.89
CA ALA A 16 -30.83 -7.51 63.72
C ALA A 16 -30.01 -7.86 62.49
N ARG A 17 -30.71 -8.17 61.49
CA ARG A 17 -30.38 -8.14 60.08
C ARG A 17 -29.44 -6.96 59.76
N GLY A 18 -28.20 -7.23 59.68
CA GLY A 18 -27.30 -6.49 58.84
C GLY A 18 -27.62 -6.84 57.39
N ARG A 19 -28.59 -6.16 56.81
CA ARG A 19 -28.68 -6.02 55.37
C ARG A 19 -27.46 -5.26 54.95
N ARG A 20 -26.39 -6.03 54.63
CA ARG A 20 -25.38 -5.51 53.78
C ARG A 20 -26.08 -5.28 52.43
N SER A 21 -26.38 -4.01 52.23
CA SER A 21 -26.68 -3.50 50.91
C SER A 21 -25.53 -3.95 50.04
N LEU A 22 -25.79 -4.99 49.24
CA LEU A 22 -24.99 -5.19 48.04
C LEU A 22 -25.16 -3.88 47.26
N GLY A 23 -24.20 -2.99 47.52
CA GLY A 23 -24.02 -1.81 46.70
C GLY A 23 -23.98 -2.31 45.27
N ARG A 24 -24.97 -1.88 44.60
CA ARG A 24 -25.18 -1.98 43.16
C ARG A 24 -23.96 -1.35 42.50
N PHE A 25 -22.91 -2.17 42.27
CA PHE A 25 -21.92 -1.89 41.25
C PHE A 25 -22.55 -2.22 39.90
N ALA A 26 -23.67 -1.53 39.66
CA ALA A 26 -24.28 -1.51 38.36
C ALA A 26 -23.80 -0.24 37.67
N GLY A 27 -23.01 -0.39 36.68
CA GLY A 27 -22.94 0.56 35.61
C GLY A 27 -21.90 1.62 35.73
N ARG A 28 -20.68 1.30 35.38
CA ARG A 28 -19.77 2.23 34.71
C ARG A 28 -18.69 1.51 33.85
N GLY A 29 -18.93 0.28 33.51
CA GLY A 29 -18.02 -0.52 32.66
C GLY A 29 -18.48 -0.69 31.22
N GLY A 30 -19.61 -0.07 30.83
CA GLY A 30 -20.16 -0.25 29.48
C GLY A 30 -19.49 0.59 28.41
N ASP A 31 -19.09 1.80 28.74
CA ASP A 31 -18.58 2.75 27.74
C ASP A 31 -17.07 2.62 27.49
N GLU A 32 -16.29 2.27 28.51
CA GLU A 32 -14.84 2.09 28.35
C GLU A 32 -14.49 0.86 27.50
N GLY A 33 -15.27 -0.21 27.60
CA GLY A 33 -15.09 -1.42 26.78
C GLY A 33 -15.47 -1.19 25.32
N THR A 34 -16.48 -0.39 25.04
CA THR A 34 -16.96 -0.09 23.69
C THR A 34 -15.94 0.76 22.93
N VAL A 35 -15.38 1.78 23.54
CA VAL A 35 -14.34 2.64 22.96
C VAL A 35 -13.06 1.84 22.64
N THR A 36 -12.70 0.89 23.50
CA THR A 36 -11.50 0.06 23.29
C THR A 36 -11.68 -0.88 22.10
N VAL A 37 -12.86 -1.50 21.96
CA VAL A 37 -13.18 -2.38 20.83
C VAL A 37 -13.24 -1.59 19.52
N GLU A 38 -13.83 -0.41 19.52
CA GLU A 38 -13.90 0.48 18.36
C GLU A 38 -12.48 0.89 17.90
N SER A 39 -11.61 1.29 18.82
CA SER A 39 -10.23 1.63 18.53
C SER A 39 -9.43 0.43 18.00
N ALA A 40 -9.69 -0.76 18.51
CA ALA A 40 -9.02 -1.99 18.08
C ALA A 40 -9.33 -2.35 16.61
N VAL A 41 -10.48 -1.93 16.07
CA VAL A 41 -10.84 -2.14 14.67
C VAL A 41 -10.38 -0.97 13.79
N VAL A 42 -10.50 0.26 14.28
CA VAL A 42 -10.18 1.47 13.50
C VAL A 42 -8.66 1.60 13.26
N LEU A 43 -7.82 1.32 14.25
CA LEU A 43 -6.37 1.43 14.11
C LEU A 43 -5.81 0.52 12.99
N PRO A 44 -6.08 -0.80 12.94
CA PRO A 44 -5.57 -1.63 11.87
C PRO A 44 -6.14 -1.23 10.50
N LEU A 45 -7.38 -0.74 10.43
CA LEU A 45 -7.97 -0.24 9.20
C LEU A 45 -7.21 1.00 8.69
N LEU A 46 -6.92 1.97 9.55
CA LEU A 46 -6.14 3.16 9.20
C LEU A 46 -4.74 2.78 8.72
N VAL A 47 -4.08 1.84 9.40
CA VAL A 47 -2.77 1.33 8.97
C VAL A 47 -2.86 0.69 7.59
N ALA A 48 -3.86 -0.15 7.35
CA ALA A 48 -4.07 -0.80 6.06
C ALA A 48 -4.30 0.22 4.94
N VAL A 49 -5.14 1.24 5.18
CA VAL A 49 -5.39 2.32 4.21
C VAL A 49 -4.11 3.11 3.94
N THR A 50 -3.35 3.46 4.98
CA THR A 50 -2.08 4.18 4.83
C THR A 50 -1.09 3.39 4.00
N LEU A 51 -0.92 2.09 4.27
CA LEU A 51 -0.04 1.23 3.48
C LEU A 51 -0.50 1.10 2.02
N ALA A 52 -1.81 1.02 1.78
CA ALA A 52 -2.36 0.99 0.43
C ALA A 52 -2.07 2.29 -0.34
N LEU A 53 -2.21 3.46 0.31
CA LEU A 53 -1.88 4.76 -0.29
C LEU A 53 -0.39 4.89 -0.59
N VAL A 54 0.48 4.48 0.32
CA VAL A 54 1.93 4.48 0.10
C VAL A 54 2.29 3.58 -1.08
N TRP A 55 1.71 2.38 -1.16
CA TRP A 55 1.92 1.49 -2.29
C TRP A 55 1.43 2.11 -3.61
N ALA A 56 0.27 2.75 -3.61
CA ALA A 56 -0.27 3.44 -4.79
C ALA A 56 0.68 4.55 -5.29
N LEU A 57 1.32 5.29 -4.38
CA LEU A 57 2.32 6.30 -4.73
C LEU A 57 3.55 5.68 -5.39
N PHE A 58 4.05 4.55 -4.89
CA PHE A 58 5.16 3.83 -5.51
C PHE A 58 4.80 3.32 -6.91
N ALA A 59 3.58 2.78 -7.08
CA ALA A 59 3.10 2.33 -8.38
C ALA A 59 2.97 3.50 -9.37
N ALA A 60 2.46 4.65 -8.93
CA ALA A 60 2.39 5.86 -9.74
C ALA A 60 3.78 6.37 -10.15
N ALA A 61 4.75 6.39 -9.23
CA ALA A 61 6.12 6.78 -9.52
C ALA A 61 6.78 5.83 -10.55
N ALA A 62 6.55 4.53 -10.43
CA ALA A 62 7.03 3.55 -11.40
C ALA A 62 6.39 3.74 -12.78
N GLN A 63 5.10 4.08 -12.84
CA GLN A 63 4.41 4.39 -14.10
C GLN A 63 5.01 5.63 -14.78
N VAL A 64 5.28 6.70 -14.04
CA VAL A 64 5.94 7.90 -14.58
C VAL A 64 7.30 7.53 -15.18
N ARG A 65 8.10 6.73 -14.48
CA ARG A 65 9.39 6.26 -15.01
C ARG A 65 9.25 5.42 -16.28
N CYS A 66 8.18 4.63 -16.43
CA CYS A 66 7.93 3.91 -17.68
C CYS A 66 7.63 4.87 -18.84
N VAL A 67 6.86 5.94 -18.59
CA VAL A 67 6.57 6.98 -19.59
C VAL A 67 7.83 7.71 -20.00
N ASP A 68 8.64 8.14 -19.04
CA ASP A 68 9.90 8.86 -19.29
C ASP A 68 10.91 7.98 -20.05
N ALA A 69 11.00 6.71 -19.69
CA ALA A 69 11.85 5.74 -20.37
C ALA A 69 11.44 5.50 -21.82
N ALA A 70 10.12 5.35 -22.07
CA ALA A 70 9.61 5.20 -23.43
C ALA A 70 9.91 6.46 -24.27
N GLY A 71 9.69 7.66 -23.70
CA GLY A 71 10.01 8.94 -24.36
C GLY A 71 11.51 9.13 -24.61
N ALA A 72 12.37 8.76 -23.66
CA ALA A 72 13.83 8.82 -23.84
C ALA A 72 14.31 7.86 -24.94
N GLY A 73 13.76 6.64 -24.97
CA GLY A 73 14.03 5.67 -26.03
C GLY A 73 13.57 6.18 -27.40
N ALA A 74 12.35 6.71 -27.49
CA ALA A 74 11.79 7.26 -28.73
C ALA A 74 12.65 8.41 -29.29
N ARG A 75 13.12 9.32 -28.43
CA ARG A 75 14.04 10.41 -28.84
C ARG A 75 15.40 9.89 -29.32
N SER A 76 15.92 8.82 -28.71
CA SER A 76 17.15 8.16 -29.18
C SER A 76 16.94 7.50 -30.55
N ALA A 77 15.80 6.83 -30.73
CA ALA A 77 15.43 6.21 -32.00
C ALA A 77 15.21 7.24 -33.12
N ALA A 78 14.62 8.41 -32.82
CA ALA A 78 14.44 9.50 -33.79
C ALA A 78 15.79 10.03 -34.32
N ARG A 79 16.84 10.02 -33.51
CA ARG A 79 18.22 10.35 -33.92
C ARG A 79 18.93 9.25 -34.70
N GLN A 80 18.21 8.18 -35.04
CA GLN A 80 18.77 7.02 -35.72
C GLN A 80 19.90 6.31 -34.95
N ASP A 81 19.89 6.45 -33.63
CA ASP A 81 20.81 5.68 -32.80
C ASP A 81 20.59 4.17 -33.01
N PRO A 82 21.63 3.35 -32.94
CA PRO A 82 21.49 1.92 -32.99
C PRO A 82 20.51 1.41 -31.92
N GLU A 83 19.76 0.35 -32.24
CA GLU A 83 18.76 -0.21 -31.31
C GLU A 83 19.33 -0.51 -29.92
N ALA A 84 20.56 -1.05 -29.88
CA ALA A 84 21.25 -1.32 -28.61
C ALA A 84 21.41 -0.04 -27.75
N ARG A 85 21.72 1.11 -28.37
CA ARG A 85 21.84 2.40 -27.68
C ARG A 85 20.48 2.94 -27.25
N THR A 86 19.47 2.81 -28.09
CA THR A 86 18.08 3.17 -27.79
C THR A 86 17.57 2.41 -26.57
N VAL A 87 17.76 1.09 -26.53
CA VAL A 87 17.41 0.24 -25.39
C VAL A 87 18.20 0.62 -24.14
N ALA A 88 19.50 0.87 -24.27
CA ALA A 88 20.35 1.28 -23.15
C ALA A 88 19.91 2.65 -22.57
N THR A 89 19.53 3.59 -23.42
CA THR A 89 19.02 4.91 -23.03
C THR A 89 17.70 4.79 -22.27
N ALA A 90 16.75 4.00 -22.78
CA ALA A 90 15.48 3.75 -22.13
C ALA A 90 15.68 3.06 -20.77
N ARG A 91 16.56 2.06 -20.68
CA ARG A 91 16.84 1.34 -19.42
C ARG A 91 17.44 2.19 -18.32
N LYS A 92 18.17 3.25 -18.61
CA LYS A 92 18.74 4.17 -17.62
C LYS A 92 17.65 4.92 -16.82
N VAL A 93 16.50 5.13 -17.43
CA VAL A 93 15.37 5.88 -16.85
C VAL A 93 14.28 4.93 -16.33
N ALA A 94 14.18 3.74 -16.91
CA ALA A 94 13.18 2.75 -16.56
C ALA A 94 13.32 2.28 -15.10
N PRO A 95 12.22 1.85 -14.48
CA PRO A 95 12.29 1.20 -13.17
C PRO A 95 13.05 -0.13 -13.26
N ASP A 96 13.56 -0.59 -12.12
CA ASP A 96 14.30 -1.84 -12.02
C ASP A 96 13.45 -3.03 -12.53
N GLY A 97 14.09 -3.92 -13.28
CA GLY A 97 13.41 -5.09 -13.86
C GLY A 97 12.52 -4.79 -15.07
N ALA A 98 12.48 -3.54 -15.54
CA ALA A 98 11.67 -3.19 -16.71
C ALA A 98 12.20 -3.88 -18.00
N ARG A 99 11.25 -4.25 -18.84
CA ARG A 99 11.53 -4.81 -20.18
C ARG A 99 11.29 -3.71 -21.21
N VAL A 100 12.30 -3.46 -22.04
CA VAL A 100 12.26 -2.51 -23.14
C VAL A 100 12.23 -3.28 -24.45
N ARG A 101 11.28 -2.98 -25.32
CA ARG A 101 11.18 -3.49 -26.69
C ARG A 101 11.14 -2.33 -27.66
N VAL A 102 11.84 -2.46 -28.76
CA VAL A 102 11.85 -1.52 -29.87
C VAL A 102 11.26 -2.26 -31.08
N GLU A 103 10.22 -1.69 -31.64
CA GLU A 103 9.52 -2.22 -32.82
C GLU A 103 9.59 -1.15 -33.90
N ARG A 104 9.99 -1.56 -35.13
CA ARG A 104 10.03 -0.68 -36.30
C ARG A 104 8.94 -1.08 -37.28
N GLU A 105 8.14 -0.11 -37.65
CA GLU A 105 7.09 -0.27 -38.69
C GLU A 105 7.30 0.84 -39.74
N GLY A 106 8.06 0.50 -40.80
CA GLY A 106 8.46 1.51 -41.78
C GLY A 106 9.27 2.63 -41.13
N ASP A 107 8.82 3.88 -41.31
CA ASP A 107 9.47 5.07 -40.75
C ASP A 107 9.14 5.34 -39.29
N LEU A 108 8.24 4.52 -38.71
CA LEU A 108 7.84 4.63 -37.31
C LEU A 108 8.66 3.70 -36.43
N VAL A 109 9.23 4.25 -35.38
CA VAL A 109 9.88 3.46 -34.32
C VAL A 109 9.04 3.57 -33.05
N ARG A 110 8.56 2.43 -32.59
CA ARG A 110 7.80 2.32 -31.35
C ARG A 110 8.68 1.73 -30.24
N VAL A 111 8.82 2.45 -29.15
CA VAL A 111 9.52 1.97 -27.96
C VAL A 111 8.48 1.66 -26.90
N LYS A 112 8.43 0.40 -26.46
CA LYS A 112 7.53 -0.11 -25.44
C LYS A 112 8.31 -0.48 -24.19
N VAL A 113 7.92 0.08 -23.06
CA VAL A 113 8.51 -0.21 -21.75
C VAL A 113 7.44 -0.85 -20.87
N THR A 114 7.76 -1.98 -20.27
CA THR A 114 6.86 -2.68 -19.33
C THR A 114 7.62 -3.01 -18.05
N ALA A 115 7.00 -2.78 -16.91
CA ALA A 115 7.53 -3.10 -15.59
C ALA A 115 6.43 -3.75 -14.73
N GLU A 116 6.85 -4.49 -13.73
CA GLU A 116 5.94 -5.05 -12.72
C GLU A 116 6.20 -4.35 -11.39
N ALA A 117 5.17 -3.68 -10.85
CA ALA A 117 5.23 -3.16 -9.50
C ALA A 117 4.76 -4.23 -8.52
N PRO A 118 5.60 -4.65 -7.55
CA PRO A 118 5.18 -5.61 -6.54
C PRO A 118 4.07 -5.00 -5.70
N GLY A 119 2.94 -5.71 -5.59
CA GLY A 119 1.80 -5.30 -4.82
C GLY A 119 1.69 -6.02 -3.47
N PRO A 120 0.83 -5.54 -2.57
CA PRO A 120 0.56 -6.20 -1.32
C PRO A 120 -0.03 -7.60 -1.58
N GLY A 121 0.41 -8.59 -0.78
CA GLY A 121 -0.08 -9.97 -0.90
C GLY A 121 0.36 -10.73 -2.14
N GLY A 122 1.42 -10.26 -2.85
CA GLY A 122 1.90 -10.92 -4.07
C GLY A 122 1.12 -10.56 -5.34
N LEU A 123 0.19 -9.63 -5.27
CA LEU A 123 -0.52 -9.08 -6.42
C LEU A 123 0.42 -8.12 -7.17
N GLY A 124 1.07 -8.61 -8.23
CA GLY A 124 1.85 -7.76 -9.13
C GLY A 124 0.94 -6.94 -10.05
N VAL A 125 1.17 -5.64 -10.12
CA VAL A 125 0.51 -4.76 -11.10
C VAL A 125 1.46 -4.54 -12.26
N ARG A 126 1.00 -4.88 -13.46
CA ARG A 126 1.77 -4.63 -14.69
C ARG A 126 1.57 -3.19 -15.14
N LEU A 127 2.67 -2.47 -15.16
CA LEU A 127 2.76 -1.10 -15.63
C LEU A 127 3.42 -1.08 -17.01
N GLY A 128 3.07 -0.12 -17.84
CA GLY A 128 3.71 0.00 -19.14
C GLY A 128 3.37 1.30 -19.84
N SER A 129 4.26 1.68 -20.73
CA SER A 129 4.08 2.83 -21.63
C SER A 129 4.70 2.54 -22.97
N SER A 130 4.21 3.20 -24.00
CA SER A 130 4.81 3.18 -25.33
C SER A 130 4.90 4.58 -25.89
N ALA A 131 6.01 4.88 -26.54
CA ALA A 131 6.20 6.11 -27.28
C ALA A 131 6.58 5.76 -28.73
N VAL A 132 6.15 6.60 -29.65
CA VAL A 132 6.40 6.46 -31.08
C VAL A 132 7.20 7.68 -31.53
N ALA A 133 8.21 7.45 -32.35
CA ALA A 133 8.97 8.49 -33.02
C ALA A 133 9.02 8.20 -34.53
N LEU A 134 9.04 9.24 -35.33
CA LEU A 134 9.42 9.15 -36.75
C LEU A 134 10.94 9.01 -36.83
N ALA A 135 11.42 8.04 -37.58
CA ALA A 135 12.81 8.00 -37.98
C ALA A 135 12.97 9.11 -39.02
N GLU A 136 13.61 10.21 -38.65
CA GLU A 136 13.96 11.25 -39.62
C GLU A 136 15.01 10.66 -40.59
N GLU A 137 14.55 10.19 -41.75
CA GLU A 137 15.48 9.97 -42.84
C GLU A 137 16.11 11.31 -43.18
N VAL A 138 17.43 11.35 -43.15
CA VAL A 138 18.18 12.47 -43.70
C VAL A 138 17.93 12.46 -45.23
N VAL A 139 16.82 13.08 -45.63
CA VAL A 139 16.57 13.41 -47.03
C VAL A 139 17.60 14.43 -47.42
N GLY A 140 18.58 14.05 -48.20
CA GLY A 140 19.35 14.99 -48.95
C GLY A 140 20.84 15.12 -48.69
N ALA A 141 21.60 14.03 -48.84
CA ALA A 141 22.99 14.17 -49.21
C ALA A 141 23.26 13.67 -50.67
N GLY A 142 22.21 13.28 -51.39
CA GLY A 142 22.34 12.71 -52.72
C GLY A 142 21.94 13.56 -53.92
N GLU A 143 21.30 14.74 -53.71
CA GLU A 143 20.69 15.46 -54.79
C GLU A 143 21.41 16.77 -55.18
N LEU A 144 22.57 17.05 -54.62
CA LEU A 144 23.37 18.21 -55.03
C LEU A 144 24.64 17.81 -55.85
N ALA A 145 24.69 16.58 -56.35
CA ALA A 145 25.81 16.12 -57.22
C ALA A 145 25.27 15.71 -58.62
N SER A 146 24.65 16.64 -59.35
CA SER A 146 24.41 16.56 -60.80
C SER A 146 24.65 17.89 -61.45
#